data_56448e119beb29b65963b27236338ca4
#
_entry.id   56448e119beb29b65963b27236338ca4
#
_cell.length_a   1.000
_cell.length_b   1.000
_cell.length_c   1.000
_cell.angle_alpha   90.00
_cell.angle_beta   90.00
_cell.angle_gamma   90.00
#
_symmetry.space_group_name_H-M   'P 1'
#
loop_
_entity.id
_entity.type
_entity.pdbx_description
1 polymer ?
#
loop_
_entity_poly.entity_id
_entity_poly.type
_entity_poly.pdbx_seq_one_letter_code
_entity_poly.pdbx_strand_id
1 'polypeptide(L)'
;MTNYILIDASYFIFYRVFALHVWWRNARPDEELINPYDNEEFVEKFRSTFISKVKEINKKLKIKDVKIIVGKDCPQRQIWRMALHPSYKGGRNEEKNKQANVGNFFQLVYKEQLFEKAGVDMIVELDKLEADDCLALTARHLYKKYEDAQIYIITSDHDYIQLSNDRIHLYNLKYKSLLESKSYSGDPKRDLFYKIVLGDKSDNIQGVFEKCGKKTVEKCFDDPEFFETKLNKENKNLDYQRNLQLINFDYIPSILVELFYNDILINL
;
A
#
# COMPACT_ATOMS: atom_id res chain seq x y z
N MET A 1 -19.88 -12.98 -12.99
CA MET A 1 -18.44 -12.63 -12.88
C MET A 1 -18.31 -11.63 -11.75
N THR A 2 -17.69 -12.00 -10.63
CA THR A 2 -17.53 -11.11 -9.47
C THR A 2 -16.21 -10.38 -9.60
N ASN A 3 -16.24 -9.05 -9.45
CA ASN A 3 -15.05 -8.23 -9.39
C ASN A 3 -14.69 -7.93 -7.95
N TYR A 4 -13.42 -7.67 -7.67
CA TYR A 4 -12.94 -7.35 -6.34
C TYR A 4 -12.25 -6.00 -6.34
N ILE A 5 -12.61 -5.14 -5.39
CA ILE A 5 -11.88 -3.90 -5.09
C ILE A 5 -11.17 -4.10 -3.76
N LEU A 6 -9.85 -4.01 -3.78
CA LEU A 6 -9.00 -4.09 -2.60
C LEU A 6 -8.53 -2.67 -2.26
N ILE A 7 -8.82 -2.20 -1.05
CA ILE A 7 -8.49 -0.83 -0.63
C ILE A 7 -7.41 -0.88 0.44
N ASP A 8 -6.30 -0.20 0.20
CA ASP A 8 -5.31 0.10 1.23
C ASP A 8 -5.92 1.13 2.20
N ALA A 9 -6.21 0.68 3.44
CA ALA A 9 -6.90 1.50 4.43
C ALA A 9 -6.12 2.75 4.79
N SER A 10 -4.82 2.60 5.03
CA SER A 10 -3.96 3.71 5.41
C SER A 10 -3.90 4.77 4.32
N TYR A 11 -3.67 4.36 3.08
CA TYR A 11 -3.71 5.27 1.94
C TYR A 11 -5.07 5.99 1.83
N PHE A 12 -6.18 5.26 1.94
CA PHE A 12 -7.52 5.84 1.83
C PHE A 12 -7.78 6.87 2.93
N ILE A 13 -7.50 6.53 4.20
CA ILE A 13 -7.73 7.42 5.34
C ILE A 13 -6.87 8.69 5.21
N PHE A 14 -5.57 8.55 4.98
CA PHE A 14 -4.67 9.69 4.76
C PHE A 14 -5.17 10.60 3.65
N TYR A 15 -5.48 10.02 2.50
CA TYR A 15 -5.97 10.80 1.36
C TYR A 15 -7.25 11.57 1.69
N ARG A 16 -8.17 10.97 2.43
CA ARG A 16 -9.44 11.61 2.81
C ARG A 16 -9.22 12.77 3.77
N VAL A 17 -8.39 12.59 4.80
CA VAL A 17 -8.05 13.68 5.73
C VAL A 17 -7.42 14.85 4.99
N PHE A 18 -6.38 14.62 4.19
CA PHE A 18 -5.70 15.69 3.48
C PHE A 18 -6.55 16.34 2.38
N ALA A 19 -7.38 15.58 1.68
CA ALA A 19 -8.31 16.14 0.70
C ALA A 19 -9.34 17.07 1.37
N LEU A 20 -9.80 16.71 2.57
CA LEU A 20 -10.72 17.54 3.33
C LEU A 20 -10.04 18.82 3.88
N HIS A 21 -8.76 18.74 4.27
CA HIS A 21 -7.98 19.93 4.61
C HIS A 21 -7.88 20.92 3.44
N VAL A 22 -7.63 20.41 2.23
CA VAL A 22 -7.59 21.25 1.02
C VAL A 22 -8.96 21.87 0.76
N TRP A 23 -10.04 21.11 0.92
CA TRP A 23 -11.39 21.61 0.78
C TRP A 23 -11.69 22.71 1.80
N TRP A 24 -11.35 22.52 3.08
CA TRP A 24 -11.58 23.50 4.15
C TRP A 24 -10.93 24.84 3.84
N ARG A 25 -9.64 24.82 3.50
CA ARG A 25 -8.90 26.05 3.14
C ARG A 25 -9.51 26.81 1.97
N ASN A 26 -10.10 26.09 1.01
CA ASN A 26 -10.73 26.72 -0.16
C ASN A 26 -12.15 27.26 0.17
N ALA A 27 -12.89 26.53 1.00
CA ALA A 27 -14.26 26.90 1.36
C ALA A 27 -14.32 27.95 2.48
N ARG A 28 -13.30 28.01 3.33
CA ARG A 28 -13.21 28.88 4.51
C ARG A 28 -11.81 29.50 4.62
N PRO A 29 -11.42 30.36 3.68
CA PRO A 29 -10.06 30.90 3.60
C PRO A 29 -9.68 31.77 4.82
N ASP A 30 -10.66 32.35 5.49
CA ASP A 30 -10.47 33.24 6.65
C ASP A 30 -10.56 32.48 8.00
N GLU A 31 -10.80 31.16 7.99
CA GLU A 31 -10.91 30.35 9.19
C GLU A 31 -9.69 29.42 9.32
N GLU A 32 -8.83 29.68 10.30
CA GLU A 32 -7.70 28.80 10.60
C GLU A 32 -8.19 27.51 11.28
N LEU A 33 -7.82 26.37 10.70
CA LEU A 33 -8.12 25.05 11.25
C LEU A 33 -6.94 24.57 12.11
N ILE A 34 -6.92 24.95 13.39
CA ILE A 34 -5.82 24.63 14.32
C ILE A 34 -5.80 23.12 14.63
N ASN A 35 -6.95 22.58 15.04
CA ASN A 35 -7.10 21.15 15.30
C ASN A 35 -8.32 20.61 14.56
N PRO A 36 -8.11 19.90 13.43
CA PRO A 36 -9.21 19.39 12.61
C PRO A 36 -10.15 18.44 13.36
N TYR A 37 -9.61 17.65 14.28
CA TYR A 37 -10.40 16.65 14.99
C TYR A 37 -11.32 17.26 16.06
N ASP A 38 -11.00 18.44 16.58
CA ASP A 38 -11.83 19.17 17.55
C ASP A 38 -12.91 20.04 16.86
N ASN A 39 -12.86 20.15 15.54
CA ASN A 39 -13.86 20.88 14.76
C ASN A 39 -14.98 19.91 14.32
N GLU A 40 -16.16 20.06 14.95
CA GLU A 40 -17.29 19.18 14.73
C GLU A 40 -17.76 19.16 13.26
N GLU A 41 -17.80 20.31 12.59
CA GLU A 41 -18.18 20.39 11.17
C GLU A 41 -17.19 19.66 10.26
N PHE A 42 -15.88 19.79 10.55
CA PHE A 42 -14.85 19.07 9.81
C PHE A 42 -15.00 17.57 10.01
N VAL A 43 -15.23 17.09 11.23
CA VAL A 43 -15.39 15.68 11.56
C VAL A 43 -16.66 15.11 10.92
N GLU A 44 -17.80 15.83 10.96
CA GLU A 44 -19.01 15.40 10.28
C GLU A 44 -18.84 15.34 8.75
N LYS A 45 -18.16 16.33 8.19
CA LYS A 45 -17.82 16.34 6.76
C LYS A 45 -16.89 15.18 6.41
N PHE A 46 -15.95 14.83 7.29
CA PHE A 46 -15.09 13.67 7.12
C PHE A 46 -15.93 12.39 7.07
N ARG A 47 -16.82 12.14 8.06
CA ARG A 47 -17.69 10.95 8.12
C ARG A 47 -18.49 10.77 6.83
N SER A 48 -19.23 11.81 6.46
CA SER A 48 -20.12 11.76 5.29
C SER A 48 -19.35 11.57 3.98
N THR A 49 -18.23 12.28 3.80
CA THR A 49 -17.43 12.16 2.58
C THR A 49 -16.61 10.87 2.56
N PHE A 50 -16.18 10.34 3.69
CA PHE A 50 -15.50 9.05 3.78
C PHE A 50 -16.40 7.94 3.21
N ILE A 51 -17.60 7.81 3.76
CA ILE A 51 -18.59 6.79 3.34
C ILE A 51 -18.92 6.96 1.86
N SER A 52 -19.25 8.19 1.43
CA SER A 52 -19.63 8.44 0.03
C SER A 52 -18.49 8.11 -0.95
N LYS A 53 -17.23 8.37 -0.57
CA LYS A 53 -16.07 8.13 -1.41
C LYS A 53 -15.69 6.65 -1.55
N VAL A 54 -15.91 5.84 -0.53
CA VAL A 54 -15.84 4.37 -0.69
C VAL A 54 -16.90 3.90 -1.68
N LYS A 55 -18.15 4.33 -1.49
CA LYS A 55 -19.29 3.93 -2.36
C LYS A 55 -19.19 4.38 -3.81
N GLU A 56 -18.37 5.40 -4.12
CA GLU A 56 -18.23 5.87 -5.49
C GLU A 56 -17.17 5.16 -6.31
N ILE A 57 -16.25 4.39 -5.66
CA ILE A 57 -15.09 3.78 -6.33
C ILE A 57 -15.49 2.94 -7.53
N ASN A 58 -16.43 2.02 -7.33
CA ASN A 58 -16.91 1.13 -8.39
C ASN A 58 -17.55 1.90 -9.56
N LYS A 59 -18.29 2.98 -9.27
CA LYS A 59 -18.90 3.85 -10.30
C LYS A 59 -17.83 4.58 -11.10
N LYS A 60 -16.80 5.09 -10.43
CA LYS A 60 -15.69 5.82 -11.06
C LYS A 60 -14.83 4.92 -11.95
N LEU A 61 -14.59 3.68 -11.51
CA LEU A 61 -13.91 2.67 -12.31
C LEU A 61 -14.83 1.98 -13.32
N LYS A 62 -16.13 2.28 -13.31
CA LYS A 62 -17.17 1.67 -14.19
C LYS A 62 -17.26 0.14 -14.05
N ILE A 63 -17.10 -0.36 -12.83
CA ILE A 63 -17.11 -1.78 -12.49
C ILE A 63 -18.46 -2.13 -11.86
N LYS A 64 -19.01 -3.29 -12.23
CA LYS A 64 -20.24 -3.85 -11.68
C LYS A 64 -19.94 -5.12 -10.89
N ASP A 65 -20.92 -5.59 -10.11
CA ASP A 65 -20.84 -6.85 -9.34
C ASP A 65 -19.54 -6.96 -8.52
N VAL A 66 -19.39 -6.03 -7.59
CA VAL A 66 -18.15 -5.80 -6.85
C VAL A 66 -18.26 -6.26 -5.42
N LYS A 67 -17.28 -7.01 -4.93
CA LYS A 67 -16.96 -7.16 -3.51
C LYS A 67 -15.81 -6.23 -3.13
N ILE A 68 -15.95 -5.52 -2.02
CA ILE A 68 -14.96 -4.56 -1.52
C ILE A 68 -14.28 -5.14 -0.29
N ILE A 69 -12.96 -5.26 -0.35
CA ILE A 69 -12.12 -5.75 0.75
C ILE A 69 -11.13 -4.65 1.13
N VAL A 70 -10.93 -4.44 2.41
CA VAL A 70 -10.01 -3.42 2.94
C VAL A 70 -8.85 -4.09 3.66
N GLY A 71 -7.62 -3.76 3.29
CA GLY A 71 -6.43 -4.18 4.04
C GLY A 71 -6.13 -3.20 5.16
N LYS A 72 -5.95 -3.70 6.37
CA LYS A 72 -5.63 -2.91 7.56
C LYS A 72 -4.24 -3.27 8.08
N ASP A 73 -3.48 -2.25 8.45
CA ASP A 73 -2.15 -2.43 9.05
C ASP A 73 -2.24 -2.98 10.47
N CYS A 74 -1.33 -3.89 10.83
CA CYS A 74 -1.04 -4.19 12.21
C CYS A 74 -0.34 -2.98 12.89
N PRO A 75 -0.27 -2.94 14.23
CA PRO A 75 0.50 -1.92 14.92
C PRO A 75 1.96 -1.88 14.46
N GLN A 76 2.47 -0.70 14.12
CA GLN A 76 3.81 -0.52 13.50
C GLN A 76 4.93 -1.29 14.20
N ARG A 77 4.94 -1.32 15.54
CA ARG A 77 5.99 -2.00 16.33
C ARG A 77 5.95 -3.52 16.23
N GLN A 78 4.91 -4.09 15.63
CA GLN A 78 4.71 -5.53 15.48
C GLN A 78 5.03 -6.04 14.08
N ILE A 79 5.30 -5.13 13.11
CA ILE A 79 5.56 -5.49 11.71
C ILE A 79 6.74 -6.48 11.63
N TRP A 80 6.54 -7.59 10.92
CA TRP A 80 7.55 -8.65 10.80
C TRP A 80 8.87 -8.15 10.20
N ARG A 81 8.81 -7.15 9.31
CA ARG A 81 10.00 -6.54 8.70
C ARG A 81 10.91 -5.86 9.71
N MET A 82 10.38 -5.39 10.85
CA MET A 82 11.20 -4.79 11.90
C MET A 82 12.13 -5.79 12.60
N ALA A 83 11.81 -7.09 12.56
CA ALA A 83 12.73 -8.12 13.07
C ALA A 83 13.97 -8.27 12.16
N LEU A 84 13.84 -7.99 10.86
CA LEU A 84 14.93 -8.03 9.88
C LEU A 84 15.68 -6.68 9.80
N HIS A 85 14.96 -5.58 9.99
CA HIS A 85 15.48 -4.22 9.85
C HIS A 85 14.84 -3.30 10.91
N PRO A 86 15.44 -3.16 12.11
CA PRO A 86 14.84 -2.41 13.22
C PRO A 86 14.53 -0.94 12.91
N SER A 87 15.21 -0.34 11.94
CA SER A 87 14.95 1.03 11.48
C SER A 87 13.96 1.13 10.32
N TYR A 88 13.28 0.03 9.96
CA TYR A 88 12.25 0.01 8.94
C TYR A 88 11.18 1.07 9.23
N LYS A 89 10.86 1.90 8.22
CA LYS A 89 9.92 3.03 8.32
C LYS A 89 10.27 4.09 9.40
N GLY A 90 11.48 4.05 9.97
CA GLY A 90 11.90 4.96 11.04
C GLY A 90 12.08 6.42 10.62
N GLY A 91 12.13 6.72 9.32
CA GLY A 91 12.26 8.07 8.78
C GLY A 91 10.94 8.73 8.38
N ARG A 92 9.79 8.11 8.63
CA ARG A 92 8.49 8.68 8.26
C ARG A 92 8.21 9.98 9.01
N ASN A 93 7.73 10.99 8.29
CA ASN A 93 7.52 12.35 8.81
C ASN A 93 6.29 12.39 9.75
N GLU A 94 6.53 12.05 11.03
CA GLU A 94 5.49 12.03 12.07
C GLU A 94 4.90 13.44 12.36
N GLU A 95 5.67 14.52 12.11
CA GLU A 95 5.22 15.88 12.43
C GLU A 95 4.01 16.34 11.60
N LYS A 96 4.00 16.05 10.30
CA LYS A 96 2.84 16.38 9.44
C LYS A 96 1.59 15.62 9.87
N ASN A 97 1.76 14.37 10.28
CA ASN A 97 0.66 13.54 10.73
C ASN A 97 0.12 14.00 12.09
N LYS A 98 1.00 14.47 12.98
CA LYS A 98 0.61 15.07 14.27
C LYS A 98 -0.19 16.36 14.06
N GLN A 99 0.27 17.27 13.20
CA GLN A 99 -0.44 18.54 12.91
C GLN A 99 -1.84 18.31 12.33
N ALA A 100 -2.02 17.28 11.51
CA ALA A 100 -3.32 16.95 10.94
C ALA A 100 -4.19 16.08 11.86
N ASN A 101 -3.71 15.69 13.04
CA ASN A 101 -4.36 14.74 13.95
C ASN A 101 -4.84 13.46 13.26
N VAL A 102 -4.09 13.00 12.27
CA VAL A 102 -4.49 11.88 11.41
C VAL A 102 -4.75 10.61 12.23
N GLY A 103 -3.97 10.39 13.30
CA GLY A 103 -4.18 9.25 14.21
C GLY A 103 -5.58 9.18 14.82
N ASN A 104 -6.16 10.33 15.16
CA ASN A 104 -7.53 10.41 15.69
C ASN A 104 -8.56 10.02 14.63
N PHE A 105 -8.32 10.38 13.36
CA PHE A 105 -9.20 9.97 12.25
C PHE A 105 -9.10 8.47 11.96
N PHE A 106 -7.93 7.84 12.12
CA PHE A 106 -7.81 6.39 12.07
C PHE A 106 -8.67 5.74 13.16
N GLN A 107 -8.54 6.20 14.40
CA GLN A 107 -9.36 5.67 15.50
C GLN A 107 -10.85 5.85 15.25
N LEU A 108 -11.27 7.02 14.76
CA LEU A 108 -12.66 7.31 14.42
C LEU A 108 -13.20 6.36 13.34
N VAL A 109 -12.43 6.13 12.27
CA VAL A 109 -12.84 5.23 11.18
C VAL A 109 -13.15 3.83 11.70
N TYR A 110 -12.27 3.26 12.50
CA TYR A 110 -12.46 1.89 13.02
C TYR A 110 -13.47 1.84 14.17
N LYS A 111 -13.45 2.80 15.11
CA LYS A 111 -14.40 2.85 16.21
C LYS A 111 -15.84 3.01 15.74
N GLU A 112 -16.05 3.82 14.71
CA GLU A 112 -17.38 4.08 14.16
C GLU A 112 -17.74 3.17 12.97
N GLN A 113 -16.86 2.23 12.61
CA GLN A 113 -17.08 1.27 11.53
C GLN A 113 -17.46 1.94 10.19
N LEU A 114 -16.66 2.97 9.79
CA LEU A 114 -17.00 3.76 8.60
C LEU A 114 -16.84 2.98 7.30
N PHE A 115 -15.93 1.99 7.23
CA PHE A 115 -15.80 1.10 6.09
C PHE A 115 -17.04 0.20 5.96
N GLU A 116 -17.48 -0.41 7.06
CA GLU A 116 -18.67 -1.28 7.09
C GLU A 116 -19.94 -0.47 6.75
N LYS A 117 -20.10 0.73 7.30
CA LYS A 117 -21.18 1.66 6.93
C LYS A 117 -21.15 2.08 5.46
N ALA A 118 -19.97 2.05 4.86
CA ALA A 118 -19.81 2.28 3.42
C ALA A 118 -20.14 1.05 2.55
N GLY A 119 -20.40 -0.11 3.15
CA GLY A 119 -20.72 -1.34 2.45
C GLY A 119 -19.48 -2.13 2.02
N VAL A 120 -18.41 -2.06 2.78
CA VAL A 120 -17.24 -2.94 2.64
C VAL A 120 -17.64 -4.34 3.09
N ASP A 121 -17.33 -5.34 2.28
CA ASP A 121 -17.71 -6.73 2.55
C ASP A 121 -16.80 -7.37 3.61
N MET A 122 -15.51 -6.97 3.64
CA MET A 122 -14.54 -7.56 4.57
C MET A 122 -13.37 -6.61 4.84
N ILE A 123 -12.90 -6.60 6.09
CA ILE A 123 -11.60 -6.03 6.48
C ILE A 123 -10.65 -7.19 6.75
N VAL A 124 -9.49 -7.20 6.09
CA VAL A 124 -8.44 -8.21 6.27
C VAL A 124 -7.28 -7.62 7.05
N GLU A 125 -6.94 -8.26 8.14
CA GLU A 125 -5.81 -7.92 9.00
C GLU A 125 -5.26 -9.18 9.68
N LEU A 126 -3.97 -9.20 9.94
CA LEU A 126 -3.32 -10.21 10.78
C LEU A 126 -2.18 -9.56 11.55
N ASP A 127 -1.96 -9.99 12.78
CA ASP A 127 -0.80 -9.55 13.56
C ASP A 127 0.50 -9.76 12.79
N LYS A 128 1.38 -8.78 12.84
CA LYS A 128 2.67 -8.70 12.14
C LYS A 128 2.61 -8.42 10.64
N LEU A 129 1.44 -8.49 9.98
CA LEU A 129 1.30 -8.12 8.59
C LEU A 129 0.91 -6.64 8.44
N GLU A 130 1.45 -5.99 7.43
CA GLU A 130 1.00 -4.69 6.98
C GLU A 130 -0.21 -4.83 6.04
N ALA A 131 -0.92 -3.74 5.80
CA ALA A 131 -2.05 -3.73 4.87
C ALA A 131 -1.65 -4.21 3.47
N ASP A 132 -0.44 -3.86 3.03
CA ASP A 132 0.09 -4.27 1.73
C ASP A 132 0.36 -5.77 1.65
N ASP A 133 0.87 -6.41 2.71
CA ASP A 133 1.01 -7.85 2.81
C ASP A 133 -0.35 -8.54 2.73
N CYS A 134 -1.32 -8.07 3.54
CA CYS A 134 -2.67 -8.62 3.56
C CYS A 134 -3.35 -8.54 2.19
N LEU A 135 -3.23 -7.39 1.51
CA LEU A 135 -3.83 -7.21 0.19
C LEU A 135 -3.07 -7.98 -0.90
N ALA A 136 -1.75 -8.13 -0.80
CA ALA A 136 -0.98 -8.95 -1.73
C ALA A 136 -1.39 -10.43 -1.65
N LEU A 137 -1.50 -10.97 -0.44
CA LEU A 137 -1.96 -12.35 -0.22
C LEU A 137 -3.41 -12.54 -0.69
N THR A 138 -4.29 -11.57 -0.39
CA THR A 138 -5.69 -11.59 -0.83
C THR A 138 -5.80 -11.56 -2.36
N ALA A 139 -5.07 -10.65 -3.02
CA ALA A 139 -5.09 -10.54 -4.48
C ALA A 139 -4.61 -11.84 -5.16
N ARG A 140 -3.53 -12.43 -4.66
CA ARG A 140 -3.00 -13.71 -5.17
C ARG A 140 -3.98 -14.87 -4.95
N HIS A 141 -4.64 -14.90 -3.79
CA HIS A 141 -5.66 -15.92 -3.49
C HIS A 141 -6.82 -15.81 -4.46
N LEU A 142 -7.40 -14.61 -4.62
CA LEU A 142 -8.52 -14.36 -5.52
C LEU A 142 -8.16 -14.65 -6.99
N TYR A 143 -6.97 -14.24 -7.42
CA TYR A 143 -6.45 -14.51 -8.76
C TYR A 143 -6.36 -16.00 -9.06
N LYS A 144 -5.91 -16.81 -8.07
CA LYS A 144 -5.78 -18.26 -8.20
C LYS A 144 -7.11 -18.98 -8.09
N LYS A 145 -7.99 -18.53 -7.19
CA LYS A 145 -9.27 -19.20 -6.88
C LYS A 145 -10.34 -18.97 -7.94
N TYR A 146 -10.38 -17.78 -8.56
CA TYR A 146 -11.41 -17.37 -9.48
C TYR A 146 -10.80 -16.95 -10.83
N GLU A 147 -10.90 -17.82 -11.84
CA GLU A 147 -10.27 -17.61 -13.15
C GLU A 147 -10.77 -16.37 -13.91
N ASP A 148 -12.04 -16.00 -13.71
CA ASP A 148 -12.67 -14.87 -14.39
C ASP A 148 -12.66 -13.57 -13.58
N ALA A 149 -12.21 -13.58 -12.32
CA ALA A 149 -12.28 -12.41 -11.46
C ALA A 149 -11.29 -11.32 -11.89
N GLN A 150 -11.76 -10.06 -11.94
CA GLN A 150 -10.91 -8.90 -12.06
C GLN A 150 -10.69 -8.27 -10.68
N ILE A 151 -9.47 -7.92 -10.37
CA ILE A 151 -9.04 -7.43 -9.05
C ILE A 151 -8.47 -6.03 -9.22
N TYR A 152 -9.02 -5.08 -8.48
CA TYR A 152 -8.67 -3.65 -8.56
C TYR A 152 -8.12 -3.20 -7.21
N ILE A 153 -6.83 -2.93 -7.12
CA ILE A 153 -6.20 -2.44 -5.89
C ILE A 153 -6.17 -0.92 -5.90
N ILE A 154 -6.74 -0.31 -4.86
CA ILE A 154 -6.80 1.15 -4.68
C ILE A 154 -5.68 1.58 -3.75
N THR A 155 -4.61 2.09 -4.33
CA THR A 155 -3.39 2.49 -3.63
C THR A 155 -2.63 3.56 -4.41
N SER A 156 -1.67 4.23 -3.81
CA SER A 156 -0.64 5.02 -4.50
C SER A 156 0.75 4.42 -4.31
N ASP A 157 0.85 3.31 -3.60
CA ASP A 157 2.12 2.66 -3.35
C ASP A 157 2.55 1.83 -4.57
N HIS A 158 3.76 2.09 -5.02
CA HIS A 158 4.34 1.40 -6.17
C HIS A 158 4.80 -0.03 -5.84
N ASP A 159 4.84 -0.42 -4.57
CA ASP A 159 5.16 -1.80 -4.19
C ASP A 159 4.14 -2.79 -4.72
N TYR A 160 2.90 -2.37 -4.84
CA TYR A 160 1.86 -3.19 -5.45
C TYR A 160 2.05 -3.46 -6.95
N ILE A 161 2.93 -2.72 -7.66
CA ILE A 161 3.19 -2.94 -9.09
C ILE A 161 3.67 -4.38 -9.34
N GLN A 162 4.41 -4.98 -8.41
CA GLN A 162 4.85 -6.38 -8.50
C GLN A 162 3.71 -7.40 -8.59
N LEU A 163 2.47 -7.01 -8.26
CA LEU A 163 1.28 -7.87 -8.36
C LEU A 163 0.55 -7.71 -9.69
N SER A 164 0.85 -6.66 -10.46
CA SER A 164 0.10 -6.34 -11.67
C SER A 164 0.23 -7.42 -12.75
N ASN A 165 -0.90 -7.77 -13.35
CA ASN A 165 -0.98 -8.71 -14.45
C ASN A 165 -2.26 -8.45 -15.28
N ASP A 166 -2.69 -9.41 -16.09
CA ASP A 166 -3.89 -9.33 -16.94
C ASP A 166 -5.21 -9.15 -16.16
N ARG A 167 -5.25 -9.51 -14.87
CA ARG A 167 -6.45 -9.44 -14.02
C ARG A 167 -6.27 -8.67 -12.71
N ILE A 168 -5.05 -8.21 -12.40
CA ILE A 168 -4.78 -7.38 -11.22
C ILE A 168 -4.40 -5.97 -11.70
N HIS A 169 -5.27 -5.01 -11.41
CA HIS A 169 -5.20 -3.63 -11.85
C HIS A 169 -4.96 -2.69 -10.66
N LEU A 170 -4.11 -1.68 -10.82
CA LEU A 170 -3.72 -0.76 -9.77
C LEU A 170 -4.19 0.66 -10.09
N TYR A 171 -4.97 1.26 -9.18
CA TYR A 171 -5.50 2.60 -9.35
C TYR A 171 -5.30 3.44 -8.09
N ASN A 172 -4.99 4.72 -8.28
CA ASN A 172 -5.01 5.68 -7.19
C ASN A 172 -6.41 6.28 -6.97
N LEU A 173 -6.59 7.07 -5.91
CA LEU A 173 -7.87 7.74 -5.59
C LEU A 173 -8.21 8.92 -6.53
N LYS A 174 -7.38 9.20 -7.54
CA LYS A 174 -7.73 10.02 -8.71
C LYS A 174 -8.19 9.16 -9.90
N TYR A 175 -8.33 7.86 -9.69
CA TYR A 175 -8.73 6.86 -10.68
C TYR A 175 -7.81 6.78 -11.91
N LYS A 176 -6.52 7.04 -11.68
CA LYS A 176 -5.46 6.86 -12.68
C LYS A 176 -4.72 5.57 -12.41
N SER A 177 -4.42 4.81 -13.45
CA SER A 177 -3.60 3.61 -13.35
C SER A 177 -2.18 3.94 -12.87
N LEU A 178 -1.64 3.15 -11.95
CA LEU A 178 -0.24 3.28 -11.55
C LEU A 178 0.70 2.89 -12.69
N LEU A 179 0.25 2.02 -13.59
CA LEU A 179 1.02 1.58 -14.75
C LEU A 179 1.13 2.66 -15.85
N GLU A 180 0.36 3.75 -15.75
CA GLU A 180 0.51 4.94 -16.60
C GLU A 180 1.47 5.97 -16.01
N SER A 181 2.06 5.69 -14.85
CA SER A 181 3.02 6.56 -14.20
C SER A 181 4.31 6.67 -15.00
N LYS A 182 4.91 7.86 -15.05
CA LYS A 182 6.22 8.09 -15.68
C LYS A 182 7.36 7.30 -15.00
N SER A 183 7.15 6.85 -13.77
CA SER A 183 8.12 6.04 -13.02
C SER A 183 8.03 4.56 -13.32
N TYR A 184 6.94 4.09 -13.92
CA TYR A 184 6.78 2.69 -14.33
C TYR A 184 7.63 2.39 -15.57
N SER A 185 8.44 1.32 -15.50
CA SER A 185 9.35 0.95 -16.59
C SER A 185 8.67 0.21 -17.75
N GLY A 186 7.43 -0.22 -17.58
CA GLY A 186 6.72 -1.12 -18.48
C GLY A 186 6.86 -2.62 -18.11
N ASP A 187 7.65 -2.94 -17.09
CA ASP A 187 7.88 -4.30 -16.59
C ASP A 187 7.89 -4.32 -15.06
N PRO A 188 6.90 -4.97 -14.41
CA PRO A 188 6.82 -5.09 -12.95
C PRO A 188 8.05 -5.75 -12.32
N LYS A 189 8.67 -6.72 -13.00
CA LYS A 189 9.87 -7.41 -12.51
C LYS A 189 11.07 -6.48 -12.50
N ARG A 190 11.20 -5.66 -13.53
CA ARG A 190 12.26 -4.64 -13.64
C ARG A 190 12.10 -3.59 -12.53
N ASP A 191 10.90 -3.11 -12.28
CA ASP A 191 10.65 -2.11 -11.22
C ASP A 191 10.93 -2.68 -9.83
N LEU A 192 10.50 -3.91 -9.56
CA LEU A 192 10.81 -4.61 -8.33
C LEU A 192 12.34 -4.77 -8.13
N PHE A 193 13.05 -5.23 -9.15
CA PHE A 193 14.51 -5.36 -9.10
C PHE A 193 15.19 -4.01 -8.84
N TYR A 194 14.73 -2.95 -9.52
CA TYR A 194 15.27 -1.61 -9.32
C TYR A 194 15.09 -1.14 -7.88
N LYS A 195 13.91 -1.36 -7.32
CA LYS A 195 13.62 -1.00 -5.94
C LYS A 195 14.49 -1.78 -4.95
N ILE A 196 14.66 -3.08 -5.16
CA ILE A 196 15.54 -3.92 -4.31
C ILE A 196 16.99 -3.41 -4.33
N VAL A 197 17.53 -3.12 -5.52
CA VAL A 197 18.91 -2.71 -5.67
C VAL A 197 19.15 -1.26 -5.25
N LEU A 198 18.25 -0.34 -5.55
CA LEU A 198 18.37 1.07 -5.18
C LEU A 198 17.96 1.35 -3.73
N GLY A 199 17.21 0.44 -3.12
CA GLY A 199 16.58 0.63 -1.82
C GLY A 199 15.34 1.51 -1.89
N ASP A 200 14.73 1.74 -0.72
CA ASP A 200 13.59 2.62 -0.54
C ASP A 200 13.81 3.61 0.61
N LYS A 201 13.94 4.86 0.26
CA LYS A 201 14.15 5.94 1.25
C LYS A 201 12.92 6.17 2.13
N SER A 202 11.71 5.92 1.60
CA SER A 202 10.46 6.12 2.36
C SER A 202 10.32 5.10 3.49
N ASP A 203 10.90 3.91 3.29
CA ASP A 203 10.89 2.82 4.27
C ASP A 203 12.24 2.65 4.98
N ASN A 204 13.15 3.61 4.75
CA ASN A 204 14.50 3.60 5.33
C ASN A 204 15.33 2.37 4.94
N ILE A 205 15.11 1.86 3.71
CA ILE A 205 15.88 0.75 3.15
C ILE A 205 17.02 1.32 2.30
N GLN A 206 18.24 1.02 2.68
CA GLN A 206 19.43 1.48 1.96
C GLN A 206 19.60 0.70 0.65
N GLY A 207 20.17 1.35 -0.36
CA GLY A 207 20.57 0.67 -1.60
C GLY A 207 21.65 -0.38 -1.35
N VAL A 208 21.65 -1.41 -2.19
CA VAL A 208 22.63 -2.51 -2.13
C VAL A 208 24.05 -2.01 -2.38
N PHE A 209 24.22 -1.15 -3.37
CA PHE A 209 25.53 -0.63 -3.74
C PHE A 209 25.66 0.86 -3.37
N GLU A 210 26.85 1.24 -2.93
CA GLU A 210 27.20 2.66 -2.82
C GLU A 210 27.28 3.28 -4.21
N LYS A 211 26.92 4.46 -4.48
CA LYS A 211 27.03 5.17 -5.78
C LYS A 211 26.42 4.39 -6.97
N CYS A 212 25.29 3.70 -6.75
CA CYS A 212 24.57 3.00 -7.81
C CYS A 212 23.45 3.87 -8.37
N GLY A 213 23.63 4.32 -9.60
CA GLY A 213 22.59 5.09 -10.33
C GLY A 213 21.73 4.21 -11.24
N LYS A 214 20.66 4.80 -11.81
CA LYS A 214 19.69 4.10 -12.67
C LYS A 214 20.34 3.30 -13.79
N LYS A 215 21.35 3.86 -14.49
CA LYS A 215 22.06 3.16 -15.58
C LYS A 215 22.78 1.89 -15.12
N THR A 216 23.36 1.92 -13.91
CA THR A 216 24.04 0.75 -13.35
C THR A 216 23.06 -0.35 -12.99
N VAL A 217 21.91 0.01 -12.39
CA VAL A 217 20.85 -0.95 -12.05
C VAL A 217 20.22 -1.54 -13.32
N GLU A 218 20.03 -0.74 -14.35
CA GLU A 218 19.55 -1.20 -15.65
C GLU A 218 20.49 -2.27 -16.23
N LYS A 219 21.81 -2.00 -16.23
CA LYS A 219 22.80 -3.00 -16.64
C LYS A 219 22.76 -4.25 -15.77
N CYS A 220 22.58 -4.12 -14.44
CA CYS A 220 22.48 -5.26 -13.54
C CYS A 220 21.23 -6.13 -13.84
N PHE A 221 20.13 -5.52 -14.25
CA PHE A 221 18.91 -6.24 -14.63
C PHE A 221 19.06 -6.98 -15.95
N ASP A 222 19.66 -6.30 -16.95
CA ASP A 222 19.80 -6.84 -18.31
C ASP A 222 20.95 -7.86 -18.43
N ASP A 223 21.90 -7.86 -17.48
CA ASP A 223 23.08 -8.74 -17.44
C ASP A 223 23.24 -9.39 -16.05
N PRO A 224 22.60 -10.55 -15.80
CA PRO A 224 22.68 -11.24 -14.50
C PRO A 224 24.10 -11.61 -14.09
N GLU A 225 24.98 -11.98 -15.04
CA GLU A 225 26.36 -12.35 -14.74
C GLU A 225 27.17 -11.13 -14.24
N PHE A 226 26.96 -9.97 -14.86
CA PHE A 226 27.52 -8.72 -14.37
C PHE A 226 27.02 -8.39 -12.97
N PHE A 227 25.73 -8.61 -12.70
CA PHE A 227 25.12 -8.36 -11.40
C PHE A 227 25.75 -9.24 -10.31
N GLU A 228 25.82 -10.55 -10.54
CA GLU A 228 26.44 -11.51 -9.59
C GLU A 228 27.92 -11.18 -9.35
N THR A 229 28.68 -10.89 -10.40
CA THR A 229 30.07 -10.50 -10.29
C THR A 229 30.23 -9.25 -9.43
N LYS A 230 29.36 -8.25 -9.63
CA LYS A 230 29.36 -7.01 -8.85
C LYS A 230 29.00 -7.24 -7.38
N LEU A 231 27.97 -8.07 -7.09
CA LEU A 231 27.58 -8.43 -5.73
C LEU A 231 28.75 -9.08 -4.97
N ASN A 232 29.40 -10.04 -5.60
CA ASN A 232 30.53 -10.77 -5.01
C ASN A 232 31.75 -9.85 -4.80
N LYS A 233 32.09 -9.04 -5.79
CA LYS A 233 33.23 -8.10 -5.73
C LYS A 233 33.09 -7.07 -4.61
N GLU A 234 31.87 -6.56 -4.39
CA GLU A 234 31.58 -5.53 -3.39
C GLU A 234 31.09 -6.10 -2.05
N ASN A 235 31.04 -7.44 -1.91
CA ASN A 235 30.52 -8.16 -0.72
C ASN A 235 29.09 -7.70 -0.32
N LYS A 236 28.20 -7.54 -1.32
CA LYS A 236 26.85 -6.99 -1.13
C LYS A 236 25.72 -8.02 -1.15
N ASN A 237 26.05 -9.30 -1.12
CA ASN A 237 25.05 -10.39 -1.12
C ASN A 237 24.04 -10.28 0.05
N LEU A 238 24.53 -9.99 1.27
CA LEU A 238 23.66 -9.84 2.44
C LEU A 238 22.73 -8.65 2.35
N ASP A 239 23.23 -7.50 1.84
CA ASP A 239 22.42 -6.32 1.63
C ASP A 239 21.33 -6.56 0.58
N TYR A 240 21.67 -7.26 -0.50
CA TYR A 240 20.69 -7.65 -1.52
C TYR A 240 19.62 -8.60 -0.96
N GLN A 241 20.02 -9.65 -0.24
CA GLN A 241 19.08 -10.60 0.36
C GLN A 241 18.16 -9.92 1.38
N ARG A 242 18.68 -9.02 2.21
CA ARG A 242 17.88 -8.23 3.14
C ARG A 242 16.84 -7.39 2.40
N ASN A 243 17.25 -6.63 1.38
CA ASN A 243 16.33 -5.78 0.62
C ASN A 243 15.28 -6.59 -0.14
N LEU A 244 15.69 -7.75 -0.69
CA LEU A 244 14.80 -8.69 -1.35
C LEU A 244 13.69 -9.17 -0.38
N GLN A 245 14.07 -9.55 0.84
CA GLN A 245 13.11 -9.96 1.87
C GLN A 245 12.19 -8.83 2.33
N LEU A 246 12.69 -7.58 2.41
CA LEU A 246 11.91 -6.46 2.86
C LEU A 246 10.88 -5.95 1.83
N ILE A 247 11.19 -6.08 0.53
CA ILE A 247 10.45 -5.42 -0.55
C ILE A 247 9.57 -6.37 -1.35
N ASN A 248 10.02 -7.61 -1.56
CA ASN A 248 9.29 -8.56 -2.38
C ASN A 248 8.26 -9.33 -1.56
N PHE A 249 6.98 -9.27 -1.95
CA PHE A 249 5.88 -10.00 -1.29
C PHE A 249 6.00 -11.53 -1.35
N ASP A 250 6.90 -12.08 -2.17
CA ASP A 250 7.18 -13.52 -2.16
C ASP A 250 7.94 -13.97 -0.90
N TYR A 251 8.50 -13.03 -0.15
CA TYR A 251 9.27 -13.26 1.06
C TYR A 251 8.50 -13.00 2.36
N ILE A 252 7.20 -12.76 2.29
CA ILE A 252 6.35 -12.78 3.49
C ILE A 252 6.56 -14.13 4.19
N PRO A 253 6.87 -14.15 5.52
CA PRO A 253 7.16 -15.38 6.24
C PRO A 253 6.06 -16.44 6.06
N SER A 254 6.44 -17.66 5.70
CA SER A 254 5.50 -18.75 5.35
C SER A 254 4.49 -19.02 6.48
N ILE A 255 4.94 -18.92 7.73
CA ILE A 255 4.05 -19.09 8.88
C ILE A 255 2.94 -18.01 8.93
N LEU A 256 3.24 -16.77 8.56
CA LEU A 256 2.23 -15.70 8.49
C LEU A 256 1.30 -15.89 7.29
N VAL A 257 1.84 -16.39 6.17
CA VAL A 257 1.03 -16.74 4.99
C VAL A 257 0.04 -17.85 5.34
N GLU A 258 0.48 -18.91 6.03
CA GLU A 258 -0.38 -20.01 6.47
C GLU A 258 -1.47 -19.51 7.44
N LEU A 259 -1.10 -18.73 8.45
CA LEU A 259 -2.06 -18.17 9.41
C LEU A 259 -3.09 -17.29 8.68
N PHE A 260 -2.64 -16.38 7.82
CA PHE A 260 -3.54 -15.50 7.07
C PHE A 260 -4.48 -16.28 6.15
N TYR A 261 -3.99 -17.34 5.51
CA TYR A 261 -4.81 -18.19 4.69
C TYR A 261 -5.90 -18.90 5.50
N ASN A 262 -5.52 -19.55 6.60
CA ASN A 262 -6.43 -20.36 7.41
C ASN A 262 -7.46 -19.51 8.17
N ASP A 263 -7.05 -18.35 8.68
CA ASP A 263 -7.91 -17.53 9.54
C ASP A 263 -8.78 -16.55 8.73
N ILE A 264 -8.29 -16.09 7.57
CA ILE A 264 -8.89 -14.99 6.81
C ILE A 264 -9.38 -15.47 5.44
N LEU A 265 -8.48 -16.02 4.60
CA LEU A 265 -8.79 -16.27 3.19
C LEU A 265 -9.63 -17.53 2.96
N ILE A 266 -9.68 -18.47 3.90
CA ILE A 266 -10.48 -19.69 3.76
C ILE A 266 -11.97 -19.37 3.58
N ASN A 267 -12.42 -18.21 4.09
CA ASN A 267 -13.81 -17.76 4.03
C ASN A 267 -14.12 -16.86 2.82
N LEU A 268 -13.13 -16.53 1.99
CA LEU A 268 -13.27 -15.74 0.76
C LEU A 268 -13.49 -16.63 -0.46
#